data_c73a5aec9bfe58b8935b7a58877e36d5
#
_entry.id   c73a5aec9bfe58b8935b7a58877e36d5
#
_cell.length_a   1.000
_cell.length_b   1.000
_cell.length_c   1.000
_cell.angle_alpha   90.00
_cell.angle_beta   90.00
_cell.angle_gamma   90.00
#
_symmetry.space_group_name_H-M   'P 1'
#
loop_
_entity.id
_entity.type
_entity.pdbx_description
1 polymer ?
#
loop_
_entity_poly.entity_id
_entity_poly.type
_entity_poly.pdbx_seq_one_letter_code
_entity_poly.pdbx_strand_id
1 'polypeptide(L)'
;MLDETVRSKYKVVIGLEVHAQMLTESKAYSSDANRYGDAPNTLVSPITLGHPGTLPVMNEKTIEYAIRLGLACSCHISEKQYFARKNYFYPDLPKGYQITQDKTPICTGGQLIIRDKDGNEKPVRLTRIHMEEDAGKSIHDIDVYDTLVDLNRAGVPLLEIVTEPDIESSQEAYNYLTEVRKLVRYLDICDGNMEEGSLRCDANISVMLKDATEFGTKVEVKNMNSIRNVQRAIEFEISRQIETLENGGTLSQETRAFDALKGITVSLRTKEAANDYRYFPEPDLPPLHIHQADIDKVQASMPPLPRALFEKYTQTLNLSEYDAYNLTDSKAIALYFEQVILHTSNYKAAANWIMGEVKSYLNEQGIEIEAFPIDALRLAGLINLINEGKVSNTIAAQRIFPAMLTSAESAIAIAESLDLIQTTDNNAVEAAIKLVLDSNPAEVARYKNGEKQLIGFFMGQFMKASGGKVDPKTANQALRNALEQ
;
A
#
# COMPACT_ATOMS: atom_id res chain seq x y z
N MET A 1 26.54 15.73 -6.26
CA MET A 1 25.34 16.23 -5.55
C MET A 1 25.32 17.74 -5.70
N LEU A 2 24.18 18.28 -6.09
CA LEU A 2 23.99 19.73 -6.23
C LEU A 2 24.23 20.41 -4.88
N ASP A 3 24.88 21.58 -4.88
CA ASP A 3 25.05 22.39 -3.66
C ASP A 3 23.67 22.82 -3.14
N GLU A 4 23.42 22.64 -1.84
CA GLU A 4 22.14 22.95 -1.22
C GLU A 4 21.79 24.44 -1.28
N THR A 5 22.83 25.31 -1.26
CA THR A 5 22.65 26.76 -1.46
C THR A 5 22.17 27.08 -2.87
N VAL A 6 22.60 26.36 -3.87
CA VAL A 6 22.15 26.52 -5.26
C VAL A 6 20.73 25.96 -5.40
N ARG A 7 20.46 24.74 -4.89
CA ARG A 7 19.14 24.12 -4.92
C ARG A 7 18.10 24.99 -4.25
N SER A 8 18.43 25.65 -3.16
CA SER A 8 17.51 26.50 -2.39
C SER A 8 17.02 27.75 -3.14
N LYS A 9 17.64 28.13 -4.26
CA LYS A 9 17.17 29.24 -5.11
C LYS A 9 15.96 28.85 -5.95
N TYR A 10 15.77 27.55 -6.19
CA TYR A 10 14.77 27.01 -7.11
C TYR A 10 13.58 26.43 -6.38
N LYS A 11 12.41 26.61 -6.99
CA LYS A 11 11.20 25.86 -6.68
C LYS A 11 11.07 24.73 -7.70
N VAL A 12 10.77 23.53 -7.19
CA VAL A 12 10.48 22.35 -8.03
C VAL A 12 8.97 22.25 -8.22
N VAL A 13 8.55 21.89 -9.41
CA VAL A 13 7.14 21.73 -9.79
C VAL A 13 7.00 20.40 -10.53
N ILE A 14 6.20 19.49 -9.96
CA ILE A 14 6.03 18.14 -10.47
C ILE A 14 4.54 17.83 -10.61
N GLY A 15 4.16 17.31 -11.76
CA GLY A 15 2.89 16.64 -12.01
C GLY A 15 3.13 15.18 -12.35
N LEU A 16 2.25 14.29 -11.90
CA LEU A 16 2.32 12.86 -12.16
C LEU A 16 1.12 12.39 -12.97
N GLU A 17 1.38 11.49 -13.90
CA GLU A 17 0.38 10.75 -14.66
C GLU A 17 0.51 9.27 -14.28
N VAL A 18 -0.48 8.74 -13.57
CA VAL A 18 -0.45 7.36 -13.06
C VAL A 18 -1.47 6.53 -13.81
N HIS A 19 -1.01 5.43 -14.41
CA HIS A 19 -1.85 4.48 -15.14
C HIS A 19 -2.03 3.22 -14.31
N ALA A 20 -3.27 2.83 -14.07
CA ALA A 20 -3.62 1.64 -13.29
C ALA A 20 -4.46 0.69 -14.14
N GLN A 21 -3.94 -0.50 -14.46
CA GLN A 21 -4.72 -1.55 -15.13
C GLN A 21 -5.77 -2.11 -14.17
N MET A 22 -7.01 -2.20 -14.66
CA MET A 22 -8.10 -2.64 -13.83
C MET A 22 -8.20 -4.18 -13.80
N LEU A 23 -8.47 -4.72 -12.62
CA LEU A 23 -8.65 -6.16 -12.36
C LEU A 23 -10.05 -6.64 -12.78
N THR A 24 -10.38 -6.47 -14.05
CA THR A 24 -11.61 -6.99 -14.64
C THR A 24 -11.38 -8.39 -15.23
N GLU A 25 -12.41 -9.21 -15.32
CA GLU A 25 -12.31 -10.55 -15.95
C GLU A 25 -12.12 -10.46 -17.46
N SER A 26 -12.70 -9.45 -18.10
CA SER A 26 -12.59 -9.20 -19.52
C SER A 26 -12.02 -7.81 -19.82
N LYS A 27 -11.56 -7.62 -21.05
CA LYS A 27 -11.02 -6.35 -21.53
C LYS A 27 -12.07 -5.24 -21.57
N ALA A 28 -11.61 -4.00 -21.84
CA ALA A 28 -12.45 -2.80 -21.78
C ALA A 28 -13.63 -2.82 -22.75
N TYR A 29 -13.41 -3.35 -23.96
CA TYR A 29 -14.37 -3.27 -25.07
C TYR A 29 -14.61 -4.59 -25.79
N SER A 30 -14.11 -5.71 -25.24
CA SER A 30 -14.30 -7.07 -25.77
C SER A 30 -14.44 -8.07 -24.63
N SER A 31 -14.91 -9.28 -24.97
CA SER A 31 -15.00 -10.40 -24.04
C SER A 31 -13.69 -11.18 -23.88
N ASP A 32 -12.60 -10.72 -24.49
CA ASP A 32 -11.28 -11.33 -24.33
C ASP A 32 -10.87 -11.30 -22.87
N ALA A 33 -10.26 -12.38 -22.40
CA ALA A 33 -9.82 -12.46 -21.01
C ALA A 33 -8.74 -11.40 -20.69
N ASN A 34 -8.84 -10.80 -19.52
CA ASN A 34 -7.86 -9.87 -18.98
C ASN A 34 -6.99 -10.61 -17.95
N ARG A 35 -5.92 -11.26 -18.44
CA ARG A 35 -4.98 -12.03 -17.61
C ARG A 35 -3.54 -11.72 -18.01
N TYR A 36 -2.66 -11.73 -17.04
CA TYR A 36 -1.21 -11.61 -17.25
C TYR A 36 -0.54 -12.97 -17.30
N GLY A 37 0.52 -13.12 -18.13
CA GLY A 37 1.39 -14.29 -18.16
C GLY A 37 0.96 -15.42 -19.10
N ASP A 38 -0.16 -15.29 -19.81
CA ASP A 38 -0.57 -16.25 -20.85
C ASP A 38 0.37 -16.16 -22.08
N ALA A 39 0.39 -17.22 -22.89
CA ALA A 39 1.19 -17.26 -24.10
C ALA A 39 0.86 -16.06 -25.02
N PRO A 40 1.87 -15.45 -25.68
CA PRO A 40 1.67 -14.25 -26.50
C PRO A 40 0.58 -14.42 -27.54
N ASN A 41 -0.24 -13.39 -27.73
CA ASN A 41 -1.30 -13.30 -28.75
C ASN A 41 -2.39 -14.39 -28.63
N THR A 42 -2.65 -14.91 -27.43
CA THR A 42 -3.72 -15.90 -27.18
C THR A 42 -4.99 -15.29 -26.60
N LEU A 43 -4.92 -14.07 -26.06
CA LEU A 43 -6.04 -13.34 -25.47
C LEU A 43 -6.52 -12.22 -26.40
N VAL A 44 -6.82 -12.57 -27.65
CA VAL A 44 -7.18 -11.60 -28.69
C VAL A 44 -8.34 -12.13 -29.54
N SER A 45 -9.32 -11.26 -29.77
CA SER A 45 -10.45 -11.47 -30.70
C SER A 45 -10.35 -10.52 -31.88
N PRO A 46 -11.20 -10.67 -32.91
CA PRO A 46 -11.30 -9.68 -33.98
C PRO A 46 -11.56 -8.25 -33.52
N ILE A 47 -12.24 -8.06 -32.36
CA ILE A 47 -12.47 -6.72 -31.76
C ILE A 47 -11.15 -6.14 -31.27
N THR A 48 -10.39 -6.86 -30.48
CA THR A 48 -9.07 -6.42 -29.99
C THR A 48 -8.10 -6.16 -31.14
N LEU A 49 -8.16 -7.00 -32.20
CA LEU A 49 -7.33 -6.84 -33.40
C LEU A 49 -7.80 -5.73 -34.34
N GLY A 50 -8.94 -5.12 -34.09
CA GLY A 50 -9.48 -4.03 -34.91
C GLY A 50 -9.90 -4.47 -36.32
N HIS A 51 -10.42 -5.69 -36.47
CA HIS A 51 -10.87 -6.18 -37.77
C HIS A 51 -12.06 -5.34 -38.30
N PRO A 52 -12.16 -5.12 -39.63
CA PRO A 52 -13.27 -4.37 -40.22
C PRO A 52 -14.62 -4.97 -39.84
N GLY A 53 -15.56 -4.11 -39.42
CA GLY A 53 -16.92 -4.50 -39.06
C GLY A 53 -17.13 -4.98 -37.62
N THR A 54 -16.08 -5.00 -36.79
CA THR A 54 -16.22 -5.28 -35.37
C THR A 54 -16.60 -4.03 -34.58
N LEU A 55 -17.42 -4.18 -33.54
CA LEU A 55 -17.88 -3.08 -32.68
C LEU A 55 -17.44 -3.30 -31.24
N PRO A 56 -16.95 -2.25 -30.57
CA PRO A 56 -16.62 -2.30 -29.14
C PRO A 56 -17.88 -2.41 -28.29
N VAL A 57 -17.79 -3.16 -27.17
CA VAL A 57 -18.84 -3.24 -26.15
C VAL A 57 -18.25 -2.90 -24.80
N MET A 58 -18.77 -1.87 -24.16
CA MET A 58 -18.26 -1.36 -22.87
C MET A 58 -18.38 -2.39 -21.73
N ASN A 59 -17.31 -2.60 -21.01
CA ASN A 59 -17.29 -3.41 -19.79
C ASN A 59 -17.80 -2.57 -18.61
N GLU A 60 -18.96 -2.94 -18.05
CA GLU A 60 -19.61 -2.20 -16.94
C GLU A 60 -18.73 -2.13 -15.68
N LYS A 61 -17.88 -3.14 -15.45
CA LYS A 61 -17.01 -3.17 -14.27
C LYS A 61 -15.96 -2.06 -14.30
N THR A 62 -15.55 -1.62 -15.48
CA THR A 62 -14.61 -0.50 -15.62
C THR A 62 -15.22 0.82 -15.11
N ILE A 63 -16.52 1.01 -15.35
CA ILE A 63 -17.27 2.17 -14.87
C ILE A 63 -17.36 2.14 -13.35
N GLU A 64 -17.72 1.00 -12.77
CA GLU A 64 -17.79 0.82 -11.32
C GLU A 64 -16.45 1.14 -10.65
N TYR A 65 -15.34 0.62 -11.19
CA TYR A 65 -14.01 0.87 -10.67
C TYR A 65 -13.59 2.33 -10.77
N ALA A 66 -13.90 3.00 -11.87
CA ALA A 66 -13.65 4.42 -12.04
C ALA A 66 -14.43 5.28 -11.03
N ILE A 67 -15.72 4.96 -10.79
CA ILE A 67 -16.54 5.62 -9.77
C ILE A 67 -15.97 5.39 -8.37
N ARG A 68 -15.57 4.15 -8.03
CA ARG A 68 -14.95 3.84 -6.73
C ARG A 68 -13.71 4.69 -6.48
N LEU A 69 -12.80 4.77 -7.46
CA LEU A 69 -11.60 5.58 -7.32
C LEU A 69 -11.93 7.07 -7.21
N GLY A 70 -12.85 7.57 -8.04
CA GLY A 70 -13.32 8.95 -7.98
C GLY A 70 -13.89 9.33 -6.61
N LEU A 71 -14.76 8.49 -6.05
CA LEU A 71 -15.32 8.69 -4.71
C LEU A 71 -14.23 8.69 -3.62
N ALA A 72 -13.28 7.76 -3.70
CA ALA A 72 -12.18 7.67 -2.74
C ALA A 72 -11.24 8.89 -2.77
N CYS A 73 -11.11 9.53 -3.93
CA CYS A 73 -10.35 10.77 -4.13
C CYS A 73 -11.20 12.03 -3.99
N SER A 74 -12.48 11.92 -3.62
CA SER A 74 -13.42 13.07 -3.53
C SER A 74 -13.54 13.84 -4.84
N CYS A 75 -13.50 13.15 -5.97
CA CYS A 75 -13.71 13.73 -7.29
C CYS A 75 -15.20 14.01 -7.56
N HIS A 76 -15.46 14.94 -8.45
CA HIS A 76 -16.76 15.06 -9.09
C HIS A 76 -16.93 13.99 -10.17
N ILE A 77 -18.00 13.19 -10.10
CA ILE A 77 -18.34 12.18 -11.12
C ILE A 77 -19.20 12.84 -12.18
N SER A 78 -18.78 12.75 -13.43
CA SER A 78 -19.50 13.36 -14.58
C SER A 78 -20.78 12.56 -14.88
N GLU A 79 -21.92 13.23 -14.98
CA GLU A 79 -23.20 12.58 -15.31
C GLU A 79 -23.26 12.06 -16.75
N LYS A 80 -22.65 12.79 -17.69
CA LYS A 80 -22.66 12.44 -19.10
C LYS A 80 -21.27 12.50 -19.68
N GLN A 81 -20.86 11.43 -20.34
CA GLN A 81 -19.51 11.27 -20.87
C GLN A 81 -19.55 10.75 -22.29
N TYR A 82 -18.50 11.09 -23.04
CA TYR A 82 -18.26 10.60 -24.39
C TYR A 82 -16.87 10.01 -24.46
N PHE A 83 -16.76 8.86 -25.10
CA PHE A 83 -15.47 8.32 -25.46
C PHE A 83 -14.95 9.00 -26.74
N ALA A 84 -13.64 9.06 -26.88
CA ALA A 84 -12.94 9.63 -28.01
C ALA A 84 -11.89 8.65 -28.54
N ARG A 85 -11.56 8.79 -29.81
CA ARG A 85 -10.42 8.10 -30.42
C ARG A 85 -9.19 8.99 -30.34
N LYS A 86 -8.13 8.48 -29.68
CA LYS A 86 -6.80 9.05 -29.68
C LYS A 86 -5.98 8.36 -30.76
N ASN A 87 -5.78 9.02 -31.88
CA ASN A 87 -5.20 8.41 -33.08
C ASN A 87 -3.67 8.47 -33.04
N TYR A 88 -3.02 7.33 -33.12
CA TYR A 88 -1.58 7.19 -33.33
C TYR A 88 -1.26 5.79 -33.83
N PHE A 89 -0.12 5.64 -34.55
CA PHE A 89 0.22 4.41 -35.21
C PHE A 89 1.45 3.78 -34.59
N TYR A 90 1.22 2.63 -33.92
CA TYR A 90 2.26 1.79 -33.38
C TYR A 90 1.98 0.31 -33.69
N PRO A 91 3.00 -0.55 -33.84
CA PRO A 91 2.79 -1.97 -34.13
C PRO A 91 1.92 -2.70 -33.10
N ASP A 92 1.97 -2.27 -31.83
CA ASP A 92 1.21 -2.84 -30.72
C ASP A 92 -0.18 -2.18 -30.52
N LEU A 93 -0.58 -1.32 -31.41
CA LEU A 93 -1.91 -0.71 -31.44
C LEU A 93 -2.65 -1.06 -32.74
N PRO A 94 -3.25 -2.27 -32.84
CA PRO A 94 -3.74 -2.81 -34.12
C PRO A 94 -4.89 -2.00 -34.75
N LYS A 95 -5.69 -1.30 -33.92
CA LYS A 95 -6.77 -0.41 -34.40
C LYS A 95 -6.25 0.90 -35.00
N GLY A 96 -5.01 1.28 -34.72
CA GLY A 96 -4.47 2.60 -35.06
C GLY A 96 -5.01 3.75 -34.22
N TYR A 97 -5.80 3.46 -33.19
CA TYR A 97 -6.30 4.41 -32.19
C TYR A 97 -6.54 3.72 -30.86
N GLN A 98 -6.55 4.51 -29.81
CA GLN A 98 -6.91 4.11 -28.45
C GLN A 98 -8.24 4.75 -28.09
N ILE A 99 -9.19 3.98 -27.57
CA ILE A 99 -10.44 4.54 -27.03
C ILE A 99 -10.12 5.09 -25.63
N THR A 100 -10.44 6.36 -25.42
CA THR A 100 -10.14 7.11 -24.20
C THR A 100 -11.22 8.16 -23.92
N GLN A 101 -11.04 8.97 -22.89
CA GLN A 101 -11.89 10.14 -22.61
C GLN A 101 -11.06 11.42 -22.70
N ASP A 102 -11.39 12.31 -23.60
CA ASP A 102 -10.69 13.60 -23.80
C ASP A 102 -11.37 14.75 -23.04
N LYS A 103 -12.51 15.23 -23.54
CA LYS A 103 -13.20 16.43 -23.01
C LYS A 103 -14.12 16.15 -21.84
N THR A 104 -14.56 14.93 -21.68
CA THR A 104 -15.51 14.50 -20.66
C THR A 104 -14.98 13.31 -19.86
N PRO A 105 -13.93 13.52 -19.07
CA PRO A 105 -13.42 12.44 -18.19
C PRO A 105 -14.49 12.04 -17.18
N ILE A 106 -14.45 10.79 -16.74
CA ILE A 106 -15.41 10.27 -15.75
C ILE A 106 -15.31 11.01 -14.42
N CYS A 107 -14.10 11.41 -14.01
CA CYS A 107 -13.89 12.18 -12.79
C CYS A 107 -13.08 13.44 -13.04
N THR A 108 -13.46 14.51 -12.35
CA THR A 108 -12.75 15.80 -12.38
C THR A 108 -12.48 16.30 -10.96
N GLY A 109 -11.37 16.99 -10.79
CA GLY A 109 -10.96 17.51 -9.49
C GLY A 109 -10.69 16.39 -8.48
N GLY A 110 -10.87 16.69 -7.20
CA GLY A 110 -10.55 15.80 -6.10
C GLY A 110 -9.10 15.93 -5.64
N GLN A 111 -8.70 15.10 -4.69
CA GLN A 111 -7.36 15.14 -4.12
C GLN A 111 -7.00 13.82 -3.43
N LEU A 112 -5.70 13.59 -3.28
CA LEU A 112 -5.15 12.56 -2.42
C LEU A 112 -4.25 13.22 -1.37
N ILE A 113 -4.42 12.83 -0.11
CA ILE A 113 -3.59 13.36 0.98
C ILE A 113 -2.34 12.50 1.09
N ILE A 114 -1.19 13.13 0.99
CA ILE A 114 0.11 12.50 1.27
C ILE A 114 0.58 12.89 2.66
N ARG A 115 1.43 12.05 3.24
CA ARG A 115 1.98 12.27 4.57
C ARG A 115 3.50 12.15 4.55
N ASP A 116 4.20 13.08 5.21
CA ASP A 116 5.64 12.98 5.37
C ASP A 116 6.01 12.10 6.60
N LYS A 117 7.32 11.89 6.79
CA LYS A 117 7.87 11.11 7.92
C LYS A 117 7.57 11.72 9.29
N ASP A 118 7.32 13.02 9.36
CA ASP A 118 7.05 13.77 10.58
C ASP A 118 5.53 13.86 10.87
N GLY A 119 4.72 13.27 10.00
CA GLY A 119 3.27 13.20 10.12
C GLY A 119 2.52 14.39 9.53
N ASN A 120 3.21 15.35 8.88
CA ASN A 120 2.56 16.46 8.22
C ASN A 120 1.82 16.01 6.98
N GLU A 121 0.60 16.51 6.82
CA GLU A 121 -0.26 16.17 5.68
C GLU A 121 -0.24 17.27 4.62
N LYS A 122 -0.22 16.84 3.34
CA LYS A 122 -0.32 17.74 2.20
C LYS A 122 -1.34 17.17 1.20
N PRO A 123 -2.34 17.95 0.76
CA PRO A 123 -3.21 17.55 -0.35
C PRO A 123 -2.45 17.68 -1.67
N VAL A 124 -2.56 16.65 -2.51
CA VAL A 124 -2.19 16.68 -3.91
C VAL A 124 -3.48 16.62 -4.71
N ARG A 125 -3.79 17.72 -5.41
CA ARG A 125 -5.02 17.85 -6.19
C ARG A 125 -4.93 17.02 -7.46
N LEU A 126 -6.07 16.54 -7.91
CA LEU A 126 -6.23 15.84 -9.17
C LEU A 126 -6.86 16.77 -10.20
N THR A 127 -6.34 16.75 -11.42
CA THR A 127 -6.97 17.36 -12.57
C THR A 127 -8.15 16.52 -13.02
N ARG A 128 -7.92 15.20 -13.19
CA ARG A 128 -8.92 14.25 -13.67
C ARG A 128 -8.51 12.80 -13.41
N ILE A 129 -9.51 11.92 -13.46
CA ILE A 129 -9.34 10.49 -13.69
C ILE A 129 -10.16 10.14 -14.92
N HIS A 130 -9.59 9.43 -15.89
CA HIS A 130 -10.32 9.01 -17.07
C HIS A 130 -10.06 7.55 -17.43
N MET A 131 -11.04 6.97 -18.12
CA MET A 131 -10.98 5.59 -18.59
C MET A 131 -10.37 5.53 -19.98
N GLU A 132 -9.52 4.54 -20.19
CA GLU A 132 -8.96 4.22 -21.51
C GLU A 132 -8.65 2.71 -21.61
N GLU A 133 -8.15 2.30 -22.77
CA GLU A 133 -7.61 0.94 -22.96
C GLU A 133 -6.11 0.98 -23.14
N ASP A 134 -5.41 -0.08 -22.73
CA ASP A 134 -3.97 -0.20 -22.92
C ASP A 134 -3.63 -0.66 -24.34
N ALA A 135 -2.45 -0.31 -24.83
CA ALA A 135 -1.84 -0.86 -26.03
C ALA A 135 -1.24 -2.24 -25.76
N GLY A 136 -0.90 -2.99 -26.81
CA GLY A 136 -0.12 -4.20 -26.72
C GLY A 136 1.30 -3.95 -26.22
N LYS A 137 2.16 -4.97 -26.31
CA LYS A 137 3.56 -4.89 -25.90
C LYS A 137 4.47 -5.10 -27.10
N SER A 138 5.36 -4.13 -27.36
CA SER A 138 6.47 -4.29 -28.29
C SER A 138 7.70 -4.80 -27.53
N ILE A 139 8.34 -5.86 -28.03
CA ILE A 139 9.46 -6.55 -27.40
C ILE A 139 10.66 -6.43 -28.34
N HIS A 140 11.74 -5.80 -27.84
CA HIS A 140 12.92 -5.42 -28.64
C HIS A 140 14.20 -6.15 -28.23
N ASP A 141 14.15 -6.94 -27.17
CA ASP A 141 15.30 -7.57 -26.53
C ASP A 141 15.46 -9.07 -26.79
N ILE A 142 14.50 -9.67 -27.50
CA ILE A 142 14.52 -11.11 -27.85
C ILE A 142 15.20 -11.34 -29.20
N ASP A 143 14.93 -10.49 -30.19
CA ASP A 143 15.50 -10.58 -31.53
C ASP A 143 16.24 -9.30 -31.89
N VAL A 144 17.38 -9.43 -32.60
CA VAL A 144 18.24 -8.29 -32.95
C VAL A 144 17.72 -7.53 -34.18
N TYR A 145 16.96 -8.20 -35.03
CA TYR A 145 16.47 -7.66 -36.31
C TYR A 145 14.99 -7.34 -36.26
N ASP A 146 14.20 -8.09 -35.46
CA ASP A 146 12.76 -8.01 -35.45
C ASP A 146 12.23 -7.51 -34.09
N THR A 147 11.21 -6.65 -34.14
CA THR A 147 10.38 -6.32 -32.99
C THR A 147 9.24 -7.30 -32.89
N LEU A 148 9.17 -8.07 -31.81
CA LEU A 148 8.05 -8.95 -31.55
C LEU A 148 6.90 -8.18 -30.93
N VAL A 149 5.66 -8.53 -31.28
CA VAL A 149 4.45 -7.88 -30.79
C VAL A 149 3.57 -8.88 -30.05
N ASP A 150 3.24 -8.57 -28.81
CA ASP A 150 2.26 -9.29 -28.02
C ASP A 150 1.04 -8.40 -27.78
N LEU A 151 -0.10 -8.81 -28.31
CA LEU A 151 -1.38 -8.09 -28.24
C LEU A 151 -2.26 -8.55 -27.06
N ASN A 152 -1.79 -9.43 -26.19
CA ASN A 152 -2.56 -9.85 -25.01
C ASN A 152 -2.94 -8.65 -24.12
N ARG A 153 -2.07 -7.65 -24.02
CA ARG A 153 -2.35 -6.43 -23.25
C ARG A 153 -3.25 -5.43 -23.99
N ALA A 154 -3.33 -5.47 -25.32
CA ALA A 154 -4.16 -4.56 -26.10
C ALA A 154 -5.63 -4.68 -25.69
N GLY A 155 -6.25 -3.55 -25.35
CA GLY A 155 -7.64 -3.48 -24.88
C GLY A 155 -7.84 -3.78 -23.39
N VAL A 156 -6.77 -3.98 -22.60
CA VAL A 156 -6.85 -4.08 -21.13
C VAL A 156 -7.37 -2.76 -20.56
N PRO A 157 -8.38 -2.78 -19.66
CA PRO A 157 -8.94 -1.56 -19.10
C PRO A 157 -7.92 -0.81 -18.24
N LEU A 158 -7.86 0.50 -18.42
CA LEU A 158 -6.88 1.38 -17.79
C LEU A 158 -7.56 2.61 -17.20
N LEU A 159 -7.15 3.02 -16.01
CA LEU A 159 -7.43 4.33 -15.44
C LEU A 159 -6.19 5.19 -15.50
N GLU A 160 -6.30 6.38 -16.04
CA GLU A 160 -5.26 7.39 -15.96
C GLU A 160 -5.64 8.45 -14.92
N ILE A 161 -4.78 8.63 -13.93
CA ILE A 161 -4.92 9.56 -12.81
C ILE A 161 -3.91 10.68 -13.02
N VAL A 162 -4.40 11.89 -13.28
CA VAL A 162 -3.56 13.06 -13.56
C VAL A 162 -3.61 14.04 -12.40
N THR A 163 -2.45 14.39 -11.84
CA THR A 163 -2.36 15.37 -10.77
C THR A 163 -2.24 16.78 -11.28
N GLU A 164 -2.65 17.77 -10.45
CA GLU A 164 -2.14 19.14 -10.56
C GLU A 164 -0.63 19.15 -10.22
N PRO A 165 0.11 20.19 -10.61
CA PRO A 165 1.55 20.29 -10.36
C PRO A 165 1.85 20.74 -8.92
N ASP A 166 1.26 20.08 -7.93
CA ASP A 166 1.35 20.41 -6.50
C ASP A 166 2.54 19.77 -5.80
N ILE A 167 3.20 18.80 -6.43
CA ILE A 167 4.31 18.06 -5.86
C ILE A 167 5.60 18.87 -6.02
N GLU A 168 6.37 19.02 -4.94
CA GLU A 168 7.54 19.90 -4.89
C GLU A 168 8.86 19.18 -4.57
N SER A 169 8.81 17.86 -4.36
CA SER A 169 10.00 17.05 -4.10
C SER A 169 9.85 15.60 -4.59
N SER A 170 10.98 14.94 -4.79
CA SER A 170 11.03 13.51 -5.12
C SER A 170 10.44 12.64 -4.00
N GLN A 171 10.54 13.09 -2.73
CA GLN A 171 9.96 12.40 -1.60
C GLN A 171 8.42 12.52 -1.58
N GLU A 172 7.87 13.68 -1.91
CA GLU A 172 6.42 13.84 -2.05
C GLU A 172 5.86 12.99 -3.18
N ALA A 173 6.57 12.88 -4.31
CA ALA A 173 6.20 11.98 -5.41
C ALA A 173 6.21 10.50 -4.97
N TYR A 174 7.21 10.08 -4.19
CA TYR A 174 7.25 8.75 -3.58
C TYR A 174 6.05 8.50 -2.68
N ASN A 175 5.74 9.44 -1.79
CA ASN A 175 4.61 9.33 -0.86
C ASN A 175 3.27 9.28 -1.62
N TYR A 176 3.11 10.10 -2.67
CA TYR A 176 1.91 10.11 -3.50
C TYR A 176 1.69 8.75 -4.19
N LEU A 177 2.71 8.21 -4.83
CA LEU A 177 2.60 6.91 -5.51
C LEU A 177 2.36 5.76 -4.53
N THR A 178 2.91 5.84 -3.34
CA THR A 178 2.65 4.87 -2.26
C THR A 178 1.17 4.89 -1.86
N GLU A 179 0.60 6.08 -1.69
CA GLU A 179 -0.82 6.21 -1.34
C GLU A 179 -1.75 5.82 -2.51
N VAL A 180 -1.42 6.18 -3.77
CA VAL A 180 -2.18 5.71 -4.95
C VAL A 180 -2.18 4.19 -5.01
N ARG A 181 -0.98 3.55 -4.93
CA ARG A 181 -0.86 2.09 -4.95
C ARG A 181 -1.68 1.42 -3.85
N LYS A 182 -1.60 1.94 -2.64
CA LYS A 182 -2.37 1.47 -1.50
C LYS A 182 -3.88 1.60 -1.78
N LEU A 183 -4.32 2.75 -2.27
CA LEU A 183 -5.73 3.03 -2.55
C LEU A 183 -6.31 2.10 -3.62
N VAL A 184 -5.63 1.93 -4.77
CA VAL A 184 -6.14 1.06 -5.84
C VAL A 184 -6.21 -0.42 -5.42
N ARG A 185 -5.30 -0.86 -4.52
CA ARG A 185 -5.37 -2.20 -3.90
C ARG A 185 -6.51 -2.33 -2.90
N TYR A 186 -6.74 -1.33 -2.05
CA TYR A 186 -7.87 -1.32 -1.11
C TYR A 186 -9.23 -1.39 -1.82
N LEU A 187 -9.33 -0.76 -2.97
CA LEU A 187 -10.54 -0.73 -3.79
C LEU A 187 -10.70 -1.95 -4.70
N ASP A 188 -9.73 -2.88 -4.70
CA ASP A 188 -9.66 -4.05 -5.61
C ASP A 188 -9.69 -3.65 -7.09
N ILE A 189 -9.14 -2.48 -7.43
CA ILE A 189 -9.12 -1.95 -8.79
C ILE A 189 -7.89 -2.43 -9.55
N CYS A 190 -6.72 -2.43 -8.88
CA CYS A 190 -5.43 -2.76 -9.48
C CYS A 190 -4.55 -3.46 -8.44
N ASP A 191 -3.70 -4.39 -8.88
CA ASP A 191 -2.73 -5.08 -8.01
C ASP A 191 -1.57 -4.18 -7.57
N GLY A 192 -1.36 -3.06 -8.27
CA GLY A 192 -0.31 -2.09 -7.98
C GLY A 192 1.10 -2.57 -8.31
N ASN A 193 1.24 -3.56 -9.20
CA ASN A 193 2.54 -4.12 -9.60
C ASN A 193 3.17 -3.28 -10.72
N MET A 194 4.22 -2.52 -10.37
CA MET A 194 4.94 -1.69 -11.34
C MET A 194 5.95 -2.50 -12.18
N GLU A 195 6.41 -3.64 -11.69
CA GLU A 195 7.39 -4.48 -12.41
C GLU A 195 6.72 -5.19 -13.59
N GLU A 196 5.49 -5.63 -13.42
CA GLU A 196 4.66 -6.21 -14.49
C GLU A 196 3.98 -5.16 -15.37
N GLY A 197 3.97 -3.90 -14.90
CA GLY A 197 3.39 -2.77 -15.62
C GLY A 197 1.90 -2.57 -15.41
N SER A 198 1.29 -3.25 -14.41
CA SER A 198 -0.10 -3.01 -14.01
C SER A 198 -0.30 -1.62 -13.41
N LEU A 199 0.74 -1.07 -12.77
CA LEU A 199 0.81 0.32 -12.32
C LEU A 199 2.02 0.98 -12.98
N ARG A 200 1.81 2.10 -13.66
CA ARG A 200 2.87 2.88 -14.33
C ARG A 200 2.76 4.33 -13.92
N CYS A 201 3.87 5.04 -13.98
CA CYS A 201 3.90 6.47 -13.69
C CYS A 201 4.81 7.19 -14.65
N ASP A 202 4.33 8.27 -15.23
CA ASP A 202 5.10 9.26 -15.96
C ASP A 202 5.20 10.51 -15.08
N ALA A 203 6.39 11.14 -15.04
CA ALA A 203 6.62 12.32 -14.24
C ALA A 203 6.91 13.53 -15.14
N ASN A 204 6.17 14.60 -14.96
CA ASN A 204 6.39 15.89 -15.58
C ASN A 204 7.10 16.81 -14.58
N ILE A 205 8.34 17.19 -14.85
CA ILE A 205 9.22 17.89 -13.93
C ILE A 205 9.67 19.21 -14.52
N SER A 206 9.55 20.29 -13.77
CA SER A 206 10.17 21.58 -14.09
C SER A 206 10.77 22.22 -12.84
N VAL A 207 11.76 23.08 -13.03
CA VAL A 207 12.32 23.94 -11.99
C VAL A 207 12.19 25.40 -12.39
N MET A 208 11.93 26.26 -11.43
CA MET A 208 11.83 27.71 -11.62
C MET A 208 12.51 28.43 -10.46
N LEU A 209 12.97 29.66 -10.66
CA LEU A 209 13.45 30.49 -9.55
C LEU A 209 12.29 30.77 -8.59
N LYS A 210 12.56 30.87 -7.30
CA LYS A 210 11.52 31.05 -6.25
C LYS A 210 10.71 32.34 -6.43
N ASP A 211 11.31 33.35 -7.03
CA ASP A 211 10.70 34.65 -7.31
C ASP A 211 10.04 34.73 -8.71
N ALA A 212 10.17 33.67 -9.54
CA ALA A 212 9.53 33.62 -10.84
C ALA A 212 8.02 33.36 -10.69
N THR A 213 7.24 33.97 -11.60
CA THR A 213 5.76 33.82 -11.66
C THR A 213 5.30 32.76 -12.65
N GLU A 214 6.16 32.40 -13.59
CA GLU A 214 5.87 31.41 -14.63
C GLU A 214 6.61 30.10 -14.38
N PHE A 215 5.96 29.00 -14.71
CA PHE A 215 6.59 27.68 -14.61
C PHE A 215 7.78 27.56 -15.57
N GLY A 216 8.80 26.83 -15.13
CA GLY A 216 9.93 26.48 -15.97
C GLY A 216 9.57 25.47 -17.06
N THR A 217 10.54 25.21 -17.94
CA THR A 217 10.35 24.25 -19.05
C THR A 217 10.12 22.83 -18.50
N LYS A 218 9.00 22.24 -18.90
CA LYS A 218 8.57 20.91 -18.50
C LYS A 218 9.34 19.82 -19.24
N VAL A 219 9.88 18.86 -18.50
CA VAL A 219 10.46 17.63 -19.04
C VAL A 219 9.66 16.44 -18.52
N GLU A 220 9.26 15.57 -19.44
CA GLU A 220 8.55 14.34 -19.16
C GLU A 220 9.56 13.18 -18.97
N VAL A 221 9.46 12.42 -17.88
CA VAL A 221 10.30 11.25 -17.64
C VAL A 221 9.45 9.99 -17.60
N LYS A 222 9.85 8.98 -18.37
CA LYS A 222 9.17 7.68 -18.55
C LYS A 222 10.08 6.50 -18.19
N ASN A 223 9.56 5.28 -18.29
CA ASN A 223 10.26 4.01 -18.08
C ASN A 223 10.74 3.80 -16.64
N MET A 224 9.88 4.10 -15.68
CA MET A 224 10.16 3.92 -14.26
C MET A 224 9.32 2.74 -13.73
N ASN A 225 9.97 1.61 -13.45
CA ASN A 225 9.34 0.35 -13.08
C ASN A 225 9.21 0.11 -11.56
N SER A 226 9.42 1.12 -10.75
CA SER A 226 9.18 1.08 -9.30
C SER A 226 9.02 2.48 -8.73
N ILE A 227 8.32 2.63 -7.60
CA ILE A 227 8.16 3.92 -6.90
C ILE A 227 9.54 4.52 -6.54
N ARG A 228 10.48 3.67 -6.15
CA ARG A 228 11.85 4.10 -5.86
C ARG A 228 12.58 4.64 -7.09
N ASN A 229 12.35 4.03 -8.25
CA ASN A 229 12.94 4.52 -9.50
C ASN A 229 12.30 5.83 -9.95
N VAL A 230 11.00 6.04 -9.70
CA VAL A 230 10.37 7.36 -9.91
C VAL A 230 11.03 8.42 -9.04
N GLN A 231 11.23 8.15 -7.76
CA GLN A 231 11.93 9.07 -6.85
C GLN A 231 13.35 9.39 -7.32
N ARG A 232 14.12 8.38 -7.71
CA ARG A 232 15.50 8.56 -8.22
C ARG A 232 15.54 9.35 -9.52
N ALA A 233 14.64 9.06 -10.43
CA ALA A 233 14.53 9.75 -11.72
C ALA A 233 14.21 11.24 -11.54
N ILE A 234 13.25 11.54 -10.67
CA ILE A 234 12.88 12.93 -10.33
C ILE A 234 14.06 13.66 -9.71
N GLU A 235 14.76 13.06 -8.75
CA GLU A 235 15.89 13.68 -8.08
C GLU A 235 17.05 13.97 -9.04
N PHE A 236 17.35 13.03 -9.95
CA PHE A 236 18.32 13.24 -11.00
C PHE A 236 17.91 14.39 -11.94
N GLU A 237 16.65 14.37 -12.37
CA GLU A 237 16.16 15.37 -13.34
C GLU A 237 16.13 16.79 -12.74
N ILE A 238 15.75 16.94 -11.47
CA ILE A 238 15.85 18.22 -10.75
C ILE A 238 17.29 18.72 -10.76
N SER A 239 18.24 17.88 -10.40
CA SER A 239 19.66 18.23 -10.37
C SER A 239 20.17 18.63 -11.76
N ARG A 240 19.84 17.85 -12.79
CA ARG A 240 20.24 18.13 -14.18
C ARG A 240 19.69 19.47 -14.68
N GLN A 241 18.41 19.76 -14.40
CA GLN A 241 17.79 21.01 -14.84
C GLN A 241 18.43 22.22 -14.17
N ILE A 242 18.64 22.16 -12.85
CA ILE A 242 19.28 23.26 -12.11
C ILE A 242 20.72 23.47 -12.59
N GLU A 243 21.52 22.41 -12.72
CA GLU A 243 22.90 22.51 -13.23
C GLU A 243 22.96 23.10 -14.63
N THR A 244 22.02 22.75 -15.51
CA THR A 244 21.94 23.31 -16.85
C THR A 244 21.69 24.82 -16.81
N LEU A 245 20.76 25.29 -15.96
CA LEU A 245 20.40 26.71 -15.83
C LEU A 245 21.54 27.52 -15.17
N GLU A 246 22.16 27.01 -14.12
CA GLU A 246 23.27 27.69 -13.43
C GLU A 246 24.52 27.80 -14.32
N ASN A 247 24.71 26.90 -15.28
CA ASN A 247 25.75 26.97 -16.29
C ASN A 247 25.37 27.84 -17.50
N GLY A 248 24.25 28.57 -17.45
CA GLY A 248 23.80 29.46 -18.52
C GLY A 248 23.23 28.73 -19.74
N GLY A 249 22.92 27.44 -19.60
CA GLY A 249 22.25 26.65 -20.63
C GLY A 249 20.73 26.89 -20.65
N THR A 250 20.07 26.32 -21.66
CA THR A 250 18.62 26.36 -21.81
C THR A 250 18.04 24.96 -21.76
N LEU A 251 16.84 24.84 -21.18
CA LEU A 251 16.06 23.60 -21.16
C LEU A 251 15.10 23.57 -22.34
N SER A 252 15.00 22.43 -23.00
CA SER A 252 13.99 22.19 -24.03
C SER A 252 12.90 21.27 -23.51
N GLN A 253 11.68 21.44 -24.02
CA GLN A 253 10.61 20.49 -23.72
C GLN A 253 10.88 19.17 -24.45
N GLU A 254 11.16 18.13 -23.68
CA GLU A 254 11.52 16.82 -24.18
C GLU A 254 10.92 15.69 -23.36
N THR A 255 10.90 14.49 -23.94
CA THR A 255 10.62 13.24 -23.23
C THR A 255 11.92 12.49 -23.02
N ARG A 256 12.17 12.06 -21.79
CA ARG A 256 13.36 11.33 -21.36
C ARG A 256 12.97 9.96 -20.80
N ALA A 257 13.87 8.97 -20.91
CA ALA A 257 13.74 7.69 -20.25
C ALA A 257 14.70 7.60 -19.06
N PHE A 258 14.26 6.97 -17.99
CA PHE A 258 15.13 6.66 -16.86
C PHE A 258 15.90 5.36 -17.10
N ASP A 259 17.24 5.42 -17.04
CA ASP A 259 18.13 4.27 -17.00
C ASP A 259 18.39 3.90 -15.53
N ALA A 260 17.70 2.86 -15.03
CA ALA A 260 17.77 2.47 -13.63
C ALA A 260 19.16 1.95 -13.20
N LEU A 261 19.95 1.38 -14.13
CA LEU A 261 21.29 0.87 -13.85
C LEU A 261 22.27 2.00 -13.63
N LYS A 262 22.25 3.00 -14.50
CA LYS A 262 23.12 4.18 -14.41
C LYS A 262 22.57 5.24 -13.45
N GLY A 263 21.26 5.21 -13.15
CA GLY A 263 20.61 6.21 -12.31
C GLY A 263 20.49 7.59 -12.95
N ILE A 264 20.37 7.66 -14.28
CA ILE A 264 20.31 8.89 -15.07
C ILE A 264 19.08 8.89 -15.98
N THR A 265 18.67 10.08 -16.44
CA THR A 265 17.71 10.20 -17.54
C THR A 265 18.44 10.39 -18.88
N VAL A 266 17.92 9.79 -19.94
CA VAL A 266 18.44 9.95 -21.31
C VAL A 266 17.33 10.48 -22.22
N SER A 267 17.66 11.40 -23.13
CA SER A 267 16.67 11.94 -24.07
C SER A 267 16.19 10.87 -25.05
N LEU A 268 14.87 10.71 -25.18
CA LEU A 268 14.25 9.83 -26.18
C LEU A 268 13.92 10.60 -27.45
N ARG A 269 13.31 11.79 -27.28
CA ARG A 269 12.94 12.66 -28.39
C ARG A 269 12.74 14.09 -27.89
N THR A 270 13.05 15.07 -28.72
CA THR A 270 12.65 16.46 -28.54
C THR A 270 11.24 16.65 -29.10
N LYS A 271 10.36 17.36 -28.39
CA LYS A 271 9.04 17.73 -28.90
C LYS A 271 9.18 18.97 -29.79
N GLU A 272 9.52 18.79 -31.07
CA GLU A 272 9.48 19.87 -32.07
C GLU A 272 8.03 20.22 -32.47
N ALA A 273 7.08 19.29 -32.22
CA ALA A 273 5.63 19.54 -32.37
C ALA A 273 4.87 18.73 -31.33
N ALA A 274 3.82 19.32 -30.75
CA ALA A 274 2.85 18.57 -29.97
C ALA A 274 2.24 17.46 -30.85
N ASN A 275 2.17 16.23 -30.36
CA ASN A 275 1.50 15.15 -31.08
C ASN A 275 0.04 15.55 -31.25
N ASP A 276 -0.38 15.84 -32.50
CA ASP A 276 -1.79 16.01 -32.83
C ASP A 276 -2.42 14.63 -32.96
N TYR A 277 -3.05 14.18 -31.87
CA TYR A 277 -3.76 12.90 -31.83
C TYR A 277 -5.10 12.95 -32.58
N ARG A 278 -5.50 14.07 -33.13
CA ARG A 278 -6.74 14.23 -33.90
C ARG A 278 -7.94 13.61 -33.22
N TYR A 279 -8.13 13.97 -31.96
CA TYR A 279 -9.24 13.44 -31.15
C TYR A 279 -10.58 13.72 -31.84
N PHE A 280 -11.42 12.69 -31.91
CA PHE A 280 -12.82 12.83 -32.28
C PHE A 280 -13.67 11.82 -31.48
N PRO A 281 -14.99 12.06 -31.30
CA PRO A 281 -15.85 11.14 -30.55
C PRO A 281 -15.83 9.73 -31.16
N GLU A 282 -15.79 8.71 -30.28
CA GLU A 282 -15.90 7.31 -30.68
C GLU A 282 -17.34 7.05 -31.18
N PRO A 283 -17.55 6.78 -32.47
CA PRO A 283 -18.90 6.67 -33.03
C PRO A 283 -19.60 5.36 -32.65
N ASP A 284 -18.86 4.33 -32.27
CA ASP A 284 -19.38 3.00 -32.01
C ASP A 284 -19.74 2.77 -30.53
N LEU A 285 -19.47 3.74 -29.67
CA LEU A 285 -19.91 3.72 -28.27
C LEU A 285 -20.95 4.83 -28.04
N PRO A 286 -22.14 4.49 -27.47
CA PRO A 286 -23.10 5.52 -27.09
C PRO A 286 -22.57 6.36 -25.93
N PRO A 287 -23.07 7.60 -25.75
CA PRO A 287 -22.78 8.38 -24.56
C PRO A 287 -23.07 7.59 -23.28
N LEU A 288 -22.12 7.62 -22.34
CA LEU A 288 -22.32 7.01 -21.04
C LEU A 288 -23.06 8.00 -20.13
N HIS A 289 -24.14 7.55 -19.53
CA HIS A 289 -24.90 8.28 -18.51
C HIS A 289 -24.76 7.58 -17.16
N ILE A 290 -24.30 8.33 -16.15
CA ILE A 290 -24.21 7.87 -14.76
C ILE A 290 -25.22 8.65 -13.95
N HIS A 291 -26.15 7.94 -13.32
CA HIS A 291 -27.14 8.55 -12.45
C HIS A 291 -26.68 8.51 -10.99
N GLN A 292 -27.24 9.38 -10.15
CA GLN A 292 -26.89 9.41 -8.72
C GLN A 292 -27.13 8.04 -8.06
N ALA A 293 -28.15 7.31 -8.47
CA ALA A 293 -28.41 5.95 -7.96
C ALA A 293 -27.27 4.94 -8.24
N ASP A 294 -26.57 5.10 -9.36
CA ASP A 294 -25.40 4.27 -9.70
C ASP A 294 -24.22 4.60 -8.77
N ILE A 295 -24.01 5.89 -8.52
CA ILE A 295 -22.98 6.38 -7.58
C ILE A 295 -23.27 5.89 -6.17
N ASP A 296 -24.51 6.03 -5.68
CA ASP A 296 -24.95 5.60 -4.36
C ASP A 296 -24.78 4.09 -4.17
N LYS A 297 -25.08 3.30 -5.21
CA LYS A 297 -24.88 1.85 -5.21
C LYS A 297 -23.40 1.48 -5.07
N VAL A 298 -22.54 2.15 -5.83
CA VAL A 298 -21.09 1.92 -5.75
C VAL A 298 -20.59 2.33 -4.37
N GLN A 299 -20.97 3.51 -3.88
CA GLN A 299 -20.57 4.00 -2.55
C GLN A 299 -20.95 3.05 -1.42
N ALA A 300 -22.16 2.49 -1.47
CA ALA A 300 -22.63 1.52 -0.47
C ALA A 300 -21.83 0.20 -0.47
N SER A 301 -21.19 -0.14 -1.59
CA SER A 301 -20.35 -1.34 -1.74
C SER A 301 -18.87 -1.12 -1.45
N MET A 302 -18.46 0.12 -1.17
CA MET A 302 -17.04 0.42 -0.94
C MET A 302 -16.54 -0.15 0.40
N PRO A 303 -15.33 -0.70 0.43
CA PRO A 303 -14.69 -1.05 1.69
C PRO A 303 -14.35 0.20 2.50
N PRO A 304 -14.11 0.07 3.81
CA PRO A 304 -13.55 1.17 4.60
C PRO A 304 -12.24 1.64 3.99
N LEU A 305 -12.10 2.95 3.77
CA LEU A 305 -10.88 3.51 3.18
C LEU A 305 -9.75 3.58 4.21
N PRO A 306 -8.49 3.44 3.77
CA PRO A 306 -7.32 3.45 4.69
C PRO A 306 -7.28 4.71 5.56
N ARG A 307 -7.62 5.86 5.02
CA ARG A 307 -7.67 7.12 5.78
C ARG A 307 -8.73 7.09 6.89
N ALA A 308 -9.93 6.66 6.59
CA ALA A 308 -11.01 6.56 7.58
C ALA A 308 -10.66 5.57 8.70
N LEU A 309 -10.01 4.45 8.36
CA LEU A 309 -9.51 3.49 9.34
C LEU A 309 -8.37 4.10 10.17
N PHE A 310 -7.43 4.81 9.57
CA PHE A 310 -6.36 5.50 10.28
C PHE A 310 -6.91 6.50 11.31
N GLU A 311 -7.87 7.33 10.91
CA GLU A 311 -8.54 8.30 11.78
C GLU A 311 -9.30 7.59 12.91
N LYS A 312 -10.04 6.52 12.62
CA LYS A 312 -10.69 5.69 13.64
C LYS A 312 -9.68 5.13 14.63
N TYR A 313 -8.57 4.57 14.17
CA TYR A 313 -7.57 3.93 15.04
C TYR A 313 -6.87 4.92 15.95
N THR A 314 -6.54 6.09 15.43
CA THR A 314 -5.87 7.14 16.22
C THR A 314 -6.82 7.88 17.15
N GLN A 315 -7.99 8.30 16.66
CA GLN A 315 -8.89 9.18 17.39
C GLN A 315 -9.88 8.44 18.30
N THR A 316 -10.35 7.24 17.87
CA THR A 316 -11.36 6.49 18.62
C THR A 316 -10.74 5.37 19.45
N LEU A 317 -9.76 4.64 18.89
CA LEU A 317 -9.13 3.52 19.58
C LEU A 317 -7.88 3.93 20.38
N ASN A 318 -7.45 5.19 20.28
CA ASN A 318 -6.24 5.74 20.92
C ASN A 318 -4.96 4.95 20.63
N LEU A 319 -4.85 4.38 19.42
CA LEU A 319 -3.60 3.81 18.96
C LEU A 319 -2.61 4.90 18.54
N SER A 320 -1.32 4.59 18.59
CA SER A 320 -0.31 5.49 18.04
C SER A 320 -0.46 5.63 16.52
N GLU A 321 -0.03 6.74 15.96
CA GLU A 321 -0.02 6.93 14.51
C GLU A 321 0.81 5.86 13.80
N TYR A 322 1.90 5.41 14.43
CA TYR A 322 2.72 4.32 13.93
C TYR A 322 1.92 3.01 13.82
N ASP A 323 1.17 2.64 14.85
CA ASP A 323 0.33 1.44 14.84
C ASP A 323 -0.77 1.55 13.78
N ALA A 324 -1.47 2.68 13.76
CA ALA A 324 -2.55 2.93 12.81
C ALA A 324 -2.06 2.89 11.36
N TYR A 325 -0.91 3.49 11.07
CA TYR A 325 -0.30 3.48 9.74
C TYR A 325 0.03 2.05 9.28
N ASN A 326 0.69 1.26 10.15
CA ASN A 326 1.07 -0.11 9.83
C ASN A 326 -0.13 -1.06 9.67
N LEU A 327 -1.17 -0.89 10.49
CA LEU A 327 -2.41 -1.67 10.39
C LEU A 327 -3.20 -1.34 9.12
N THR A 328 -3.13 -0.10 8.65
CA THR A 328 -3.84 0.35 7.45
C THR A 328 -3.02 0.24 6.17
N ASP A 329 -1.82 -0.30 6.22
CA ASP A 329 -0.99 -0.51 5.02
C ASP A 329 -1.56 -1.57 4.08
N SER A 330 -2.18 -2.63 4.64
CA SER A 330 -2.87 -3.69 3.90
C SER A 330 -4.35 -3.73 4.28
N LYS A 331 -5.23 -3.77 3.26
CA LYS A 331 -6.68 -3.94 3.45
C LYS A 331 -7.00 -5.19 4.27
N ALA A 332 -6.41 -6.31 3.92
CA ALA A 332 -6.68 -7.59 4.55
C ALA A 332 -6.26 -7.60 6.04
N ILE A 333 -5.11 -7.01 6.36
CA ILE A 333 -4.64 -6.83 7.75
C ILE A 333 -5.60 -5.92 8.52
N ALA A 334 -6.01 -4.80 7.92
CA ALA A 334 -6.95 -3.88 8.55
C ALA A 334 -8.30 -4.55 8.85
N LEU A 335 -8.85 -5.30 7.90
CA LEU A 335 -10.10 -6.03 8.07
C LEU A 335 -9.98 -7.14 9.12
N TYR A 336 -8.86 -7.84 9.18
CA TYR A 336 -8.60 -8.82 10.23
C TYR A 336 -8.52 -8.14 11.62
N PHE A 337 -7.82 -7.01 11.72
CA PHE A 337 -7.80 -6.21 12.95
C PHE A 337 -9.21 -5.75 13.37
N GLU A 338 -10.01 -5.26 12.43
CA GLU A 338 -11.41 -4.88 12.68
C GLU A 338 -12.22 -6.05 13.25
N GLN A 339 -12.01 -7.27 12.76
CA GLN A 339 -12.66 -8.45 13.30
C GLN A 339 -12.15 -8.82 14.72
N VAL A 340 -10.85 -8.71 14.98
CA VAL A 340 -10.28 -8.99 16.32
C VAL A 340 -10.85 -8.05 17.36
N ILE A 341 -10.95 -6.76 17.06
CA ILE A 341 -11.43 -5.76 18.04
C ILE A 341 -12.94 -5.82 18.32
N LEU A 342 -13.70 -6.62 17.57
CA LEU A 342 -15.08 -6.93 17.94
C LEU A 342 -15.15 -7.83 19.21
N HIS A 343 -14.06 -8.53 19.52
CA HIS A 343 -14.01 -9.56 20.59
C HIS A 343 -13.04 -9.22 21.72
N THR A 344 -12.36 -8.08 21.65
CA THR A 344 -11.47 -7.58 22.72
C THR A 344 -11.50 -6.05 22.79
N SER A 345 -11.40 -5.51 23.99
CA SER A 345 -11.26 -4.07 24.22
C SER A 345 -9.80 -3.61 24.36
N ASN A 346 -8.84 -4.55 24.37
CA ASN A 346 -7.41 -4.21 24.41
C ASN A 346 -6.84 -4.01 23.00
N TYR A 347 -7.21 -2.89 22.40
CA TYR A 347 -6.84 -2.55 21.01
C TYR A 347 -5.34 -2.47 20.79
N LYS A 348 -4.60 -1.96 21.81
CA LYS A 348 -3.13 -1.89 21.71
C LYS A 348 -2.48 -3.28 21.71
N ALA A 349 -2.97 -4.21 22.52
CA ALA A 349 -2.49 -5.58 22.49
C ALA A 349 -2.83 -6.26 21.15
N ALA A 350 -4.04 -6.06 20.64
CA ALA A 350 -4.44 -6.57 19.31
C ALA A 350 -3.52 -6.06 18.20
N ALA A 351 -3.23 -4.76 18.18
CA ALA A 351 -2.28 -4.17 17.24
C ALA A 351 -0.89 -4.80 17.36
N ASN A 352 -0.37 -4.94 18.57
CA ASN A 352 0.96 -5.52 18.83
C ASN A 352 1.03 -6.98 18.34
N TRP A 353 0.02 -7.80 18.65
CA TRP A 353 -0.04 -9.20 18.22
C TRP A 353 -0.08 -9.35 16.71
N ILE A 354 -0.88 -8.52 16.03
CA ILE A 354 -0.99 -8.57 14.56
C ILE A 354 0.30 -8.11 13.90
N MET A 355 0.89 -7.00 14.36
CA MET A 355 2.12 -6.47 13.78
C MET A 355 3.38 -7.25 14.18
N GLY A 356 3.33 -8.00 15.28
CA GLY A 356 4.41 -8.88 15.77
C GLY A 356 4.23 -10.31 15.27
N GLU A 357 3.70 -11.17 16.14
CA GLU A 357 3.66 -12.62 15.95
C GLU A 357 2.91 -13.05 14.70
N VAL A 358 1.75 -12.41 14.39
CA VAL A 358 0.97 -12.75 13.19
C VAL A 358 1.78 -12.40 11.92
N LYS A 359 2.27 -11.16 11.83
CA LYS A 359 3.02 -10.71 10.65
C LYS A 359 4.34 -11.48 10.48
N SER A 360 5.01 -11.85 11.58
CA SER A 360 6.19 -12.72 11.55
C SER A 360 5.87 -14.06 10.92
N TYR A 361 4.81 -14.71 11.36
CA TYR A 361 4.37 -15.98 10.81
C TYR A 361 4.00 -15.90 9.32
N LEU A 362 3.24 -14.88 8.92
CA LEU A 362 2.88 -14.66 7.52
C LEU A 362 4.14 -14.54 6.64
N ASN A 363 5.11 -13.74 7.08
CA ASN A 363 6.37 -13.56 6.35
C ASN A 363 7.20 -14.85 6.28
N GLU A 364 7.29 -15.62 7.37
CA GLU A 364 8.04 -16.87 7.42
C GLU A 364 7.43 -17.95 6.52
N GLN A 365 6.10 -18.00 6.45
CA GLN A 365 5.37 -18.95 5.60
C GLN A 365 5.17 -18.47 4.16
N GLY A 366 5.42 -17.20 3.86
CA GLY A 366 5.15 -16.60 2.55
C GLY A 366 3.67 -16.62 2.17
N ILE A 367 2.77 -16.41 3.15
CA ILE A 367 1.32 -16.42 2.96
C ILE A 367 0.70 -15.07 3.32
N GLU A 368 -0.47 -14.80 2.77
CA GLU A 368 -1.30 -13.64 3.13
C GLU A 368 -2.22 -13.96 4.32
N ILE A 369 -2.80 -12.92 4.94
CA ILE A 369 -3.62 -13.04 6.16
C ILE A 369 -4.87 -13.89 5.96
N GLU A 370 -5.40 -13.97 4.74
CA GLU A 370 -6.55 -14.81 4.38
C GLU A 370 -6.27 -16.30 4.56
N ALA A 371 -5.01 -16.71 4.45
CA ALA A 371 -4.56 -18.08 4.68
C ALA A 371 -4.04 -18.32 6.11
N PHE A 372 -4.14 -17.31 7.00
CA PHE A 372 -3.69 -17.42 8.37
C PHE A 372 -4.55 -18.40 9.19
N PRO A 373 -3.97 -19.41 9.88
CA PRO A 373 -4.73 -20.48 10.50
C PRO A 373 -5.50 -20.09 11.77
N ILE A 374 -5.24 -18.93 12.36
CA ILE A 374 -5.92 -18.45 13.55
C ILE A 374 -6.92 -17.36 13.17
N ASP A 375 -8.22 -17.62 13.33
CA ASP A 375 -9.25 -16.63 13.11
C ASP A 375 -9.24 -15.51 14.17
N ALA A 376 -9.94 -14.42 13.88
CA ALA A 376 -9.98 -13.23 14.71
C ALA A 376 -10.53 -13.48 16.12
N LEU A 377 -11.54 -14.35 16.26
CA LEU A 377 -12.14 -14.70 17.55
C LEU A 377 -11.13 -15.45 18.44
N ARG A 378 -10.39 -16.38 17.85
CA ARG A 378 -9.37 -17.15 18.58
C ARG A 378 -8.20 -16.27 19.01
N LEU A 379 -7.73 -15.36 18.14
CA LEU A 379 -6.68 -14.41 18.52
C LEU A 379 -7.15 -13.47 19.63
N ALA A 380 -8.36 -12.94 19.55
CA ALA A 380 -8.94 -12.12 20.60
C ALA A 380 -9.07 -12.89 21.92
N GLY A 381 -9.43 -14.19 21.88
CA GLY A 381 -9.46 -15.07 23.03
C GLY A 381 -8.09 -15.18 23.73
N LEU A 382 -7.00 -15.30 22.96
CA LEU A 382 -5.64 -15.31 23.52
C LEU A 382 -5.29 -13.96 24.19
N ILE A 383 -5.62 -12.85 23.53
CA ILE A 383 -5.40 -11.50 24.06
C ILE A 383 -6.18 -11.31 25.38
N ASN A 384 -7.42 -11.77 25.44
CA ASN A 384 -8.26 -11.67 26.63
C ASN A 384 -7.70 -12.50 27.80
N LEU A 385 -7.16 -13.72 27.54
CA LEU A 385 -6.50 -14.53 28.56
C LEU A 385 -5.29 -13.81 29.18
N ILE A 386 -4.51 -13.12 28.37
CA ILE A 386 -3.38 -12.30 28.85
C ILE A 386 -3.90 -11.11 29.66
N ASN A 387 -4.94 -10.45 29.18
CA ASN A 387 -5.52 -9.26 29.81
C ASN A 387 -6.16 -9.58 31.17
N GLU A 388 -6.73 -10.77 31.31
CA GLU A 388 -7.28 -11.32 32.56
C GLU A 388 -6.20 -11.85 33.53
N GLY A 389 -4.93 -11.79 33.12
CA GLY A 389 -3.82 -12.31 33.93
C GLY A 389 -3.79 -13.84 34.07
N LYS A 390 -4.54 -14.57 33.24
CA LYS A 390 -4.58 -16.03 33.25
C LYS A 390 -3.33 -16.68 32.67
N VAL A 391 -2.68 -15.96 31.74
CA VAL A 391 -1.38 -16.38 31.16
C VAL A 391 -0.50 -15.14 30.97
N SER A 392 0.82 -15.31 31.05
CA SER A 392 1.74 -14.23 30.72
C SER A 392 1.90 -14.08 29.22
N ASN A 393 2.25 -12.87 28.75
CA ASN A 393 2.49 -12.63 27.33
C ASN A 393 3.59 -13.55 26.76
N THR A 394 4.63 -13.84 27.54
CA THR A 394 5.72 -14.75 27.15
C THR A 394 5.22 -16.18 26.92
N ILE A 395 4.42 -16.70 27.84
CA ILE A 395 3.82 -18.04 27.70
C ILE A 395 2.86 -18.08 26.52
N ALA A 396 2.04 -17.04 26.35
CA ALA A 396 1.14 -16.92 25.24
C ALA A 396 1.89 -17.00 23.90
N ALA A 397 2.97 -16.21 23.74
CA ALA A 397 3.75 -16.16 22.51
C ALA A 397 4.57 -17.44 22.25
N GLN A 398 5.16 -18.04 23.29
CA GLN A 398 6.09 -19.16 23.11
C GLN A 398 5.43 -20.55 23.14
N ARG A 399 4.25 -20.66 23.73
CA ARG A 399 3.62 -21.99 23.97
C ARG A 399 2.20 -22.07 23.39
N ILE A 400 1.34 -21.07 23.65
CA ILE A 400 -0.08 -21.16 23.27
C ILE A 400 -0.23 -20.78 21.78
N PHE A 401 0.34 -19.68 21.33
CA PHE A 401 0.22 -19.24 19.94
C PHE A 401 0.75 -20.27 18.93
N PRO A 402 1.95 -20.89 19.12
CA PRO A 402 2.40 -21.96 18.25
C PRO A 402 1.47 -23.19 18.23
N ALA A 403 0.86 -23.55 19.36
CA ALA A 403 -0.11 -24.65 19.43
C ALA A 403 -1.42 -24.28 18.70
N MET A 404 -1.86 -23.01 18.77
CA MET A 404 -3.03 -22.53 18.03
C MET A 404 -2.85 -22.58 16.51
N LEU A 405 -1.62 -22.46 16.00
CA LEU A 405 -1.34 -22.54 14.56
C LEU A 405 -1.60 -23.94 13.99
N THR A 406 -1.53 -24.98 14.81
CA THR A 406 -1.69 -26.39 14.41
C THR A 406 -2.94 -27.07 14.95
N SER A 407 -3.73 -26.38 15.78
CA SER A 407 -4.96 -26.86 16.39
C SER A 407 -6.11 -25.89 16.13
N ALA A 408 -7.33 -26.41 16.01
CA ALA A 408 -8.56 -25.62 15.93
C ALA A 408 -9.13 -25.24 17.32
N GLU A 409 -8.51 -25.68 18.41
CA GLU A 409 -8.98 -25.42 19.78
C GLU A 409 -8.85 -23.93 20.15
N SER A 410 -9.63 -23.53 21.16
CA SER A 410 -9.56 -22.18 21.71
C SER A 410 -8.27 -21.97 22.51
N ALA A 411 -7.82 -20.73 22.65
CA ALA A 411 -6.63 -20.40 23.42
C ALA A 411 -6.71 -20.88 24.89
N ILE A 412 -7.91 -20.83 25.49
CA ILE A 412 -8.12 -21.32 26.87
C ILE A 412 -8.01 -22.83 26.94
N ALA A 413 -8.62 -23.58 26.02
CA ALA A 413 -8.54 -25.05 26.01
C ALA A 413 -7.09 -25.51 25.84
N ILE A 414 -6.32 -24.87 24.97
CA ILE A 414 -4.88 -25.13 24.80
C ILE A 414 -4.12 -24.79 26.09
N ALA A 415 -4.39 -23.66 26.73
CA ALA A 415 -3.74 -23.25 27.95
C ALA A 415 -4.01 -24.23 29.11
N GLU A 416 -5.23 -24.75 29.21
CA GLU A 416 -5.63 -25.77 30.18
C GLU A 416 -4.97 -27.12 29.90
N SER A 417 -5.00 -27.59 28.64
CA SER A 417 -4.39 -28.88 28.26
C SER A 417 -2.88 -28.92 28.48
N LEU A 418 -2.21 -27.77 28.33
CA LEU A 418 -0.78 -27.62 28.57
C LEU A 418 -0.43 -27.25 30.01
N ASP A 419 -1.41 -27.16 30.91
CA ASP A 419 -1.26 -26.74 32.30
C ASP A 419 -0.52 -25.39 32.46
N LEU A 420 -0.91 -24.38 31.64
CA LEU A 420 -0.28 -23.06 31.56
C LEU A 420 -1.09 -21.95 32.25
N ILE A 421 -2.27 -22.25 32.77
CA ILE A 421 -3.09 -21.27 33.48
C ILE A 421 -2.37 -20.82 34.74
N GLN A 422 -2.21 -19.52 34.94
CA GLN A 422 -1.61 -18.94 36.13
C GLN A 422 -2.50 -19.22 37.33
N THR A 423 -1.86 -19.68 38.40
CA THR A 423 -2.56 -19.86 39.67
C THR A 423 -2.51 -18.57 40.49
N THR A 424 -3.65 -18.17 41.02
CA THR A 424 -3.79 -17.10 42.01
C THR A 424 -3.87 -17.68 43.45
N ASP A 425 -3.61 -18.99 43.61
CA ASP A 425 -3.59 -19.59 44.93
C ASP A 425 -2.40 -19.08 45.74
N ASN A 426 -2.67 -18.22 46.69
CA ASN A 426 -1.68 -17.64 47.60
C ASN A 426 -0.89 -18.71 48.35
N ASN A 427 -1.49 -19.86 48.71
CA ASN A 427 -0.81 -20.94 49.38
C ASN A 427 0.26 -21.61 48.50
N ALA A 428 -0.04 -21.78 47.20
CA ALA A 428 0.92 -22.30 46.22
C ALA A 428 2.09 -21.33 46.01
N VAL A 429 1.80 -20.02 45.94
CA VAL A 429 2.81 -18.96 45.83
C VAL A 429 3.73 -18.94 47.08
N GLU A 430 3.16 -18.98 48.28
CA GLU A 430 3.92 -19.00 49.54
C GLU A 430 4.77 -20.25 49.65
N ALA A 431 4.25 -21.43 49.31
CA ALA A 431 5.00 -22.68 49.28
C ALA A 431 6.21 -22.62 48.32
N ALA A 432 6.01 -22.07 47.11
CA ALA A 432 7.10 -21.90 46.14
C ALA A 432 8.15 -20.89 46.62
N ILE A 433 7.73 -19.77 47.23
CA ILE A 433 8.66 -18.82 47.86
C ILE A 433 9.48 -19.48 48.93
N LYS A 434 8.83 -20.19 49.87
CA LYS A 434 9.51 -20.89 50.96
C LYS A 434 10.54 -21.89 50.43
N LEU A 435 10.18 -22.69 49.43
CA LEU A 435 11.09 -23.65 48.79
C LEU A 435 12.33 -22.94 48.20
N VAL A 436 12.15 -21.81 47.54
CA VAL A 436 13.24 -21.04 46.92
C VAL A 436 14.14 -20.42 47.99
N LEU A 437 13.59 -19.86 49.05
CA LEU A 437 14.37 -19.26 50.13
C LEU A 437 15.13 -20.33 50.96
N ASP A 438 14.47 -21.44 51.25
CA ASP A 438 15.07 -22.58 51.98
C ASP A 438 16.20 -23.25 51.19
N SER A 439 16.10 -23.25 49.87
CA SER A 439 17.12 -23.83 48.98
C SER A 439 18.33 -22.90 48.73
N ASN A 440 18.25 -21.63 49.11
CA ASN A 440 19.30 -20.63 48.83
C ASN A 440 19.63 -19.78 50.08
N PRO A 441 19.99 -20.40 51.24
CA PRO A 441 20.17 -19.68 52.51
C PRO A 441 21.32 -18.67 52.48
N ALA A 442 22.38 -18.95 51.70
CA ALA A 442 23.52 -18.03 51.57
C ALA A 442 23.15 -16.74 50.87
N GLU A 443 22.38 -16.83 49.81
CA GLU A 443 21.89 -15.68 49.03
C GLU A 443 20.85 -14.87 49.81
N VAL A 444 20.01 -15.52 50.61
CA VAL A 444 19.08 -14.85 51.53
C VAL A 444 19.86 -14.02 52.56
N ALA A 445 20.91 -14.56 53.17
CA ALA A 445 21.76 -13.83 54.11
C ALA A 445 22.43 -12.61 53.43
N ARG A 446 22.92 -12.77 52.22
CA ARG A 446 23.50 -11.67 51.42
C ARG A 446 22.47 -10.59 51.10
N TYR A 447 21.25 -10.96 50.71
CA TYR A 447 20.16 -10.02 50.45
C TYR A 447 19.81 -9.22 51.72
N LYS A 448 19.70 -9.89 52.86
CA LYS A 448 19.46 -9.26 54.19
C LYS A 448 20.61 -8.34 54.60
N ASN A 449 21.84 -8.64 54.21
CA ASN A 449 23.03 -7.81 54.43
C ASN A 449 23.21 -6.64 53.45
N GLY A 450 22.21 -6.38 52.55
CA GLY A 450 22.16 -5.19 51.72
C GLY A 450 22.35 -5.43 50.23
N GLU A 451 22.63 -6.63 49.74
CA GLU A 451 22.77 -6.96 48.31
C GLU A 451 21.38 -7.10 47.65
N LYS A 452 20.60 -6.01 47.60
CA LYS A 452 19.21 -5.98 47.10
C LYS A 452 19.05 -6.35 45.62
N GLN A 453 20.13 -6.33 44.84
CA GLN A 453 20.13 -6.79 43.45
C GLN A 453 19.87 -8.30 43.31
N LEU A 454 20.05 -9.09 44.34
CA LEU A 454 19.76 -10.54 44.38
C LEU A 454 18.27 -10.85 44.20
N ILE A 455 17.38 -9.85 44.27
CA ILE A 455 15.97 -10.05 43.97
C ILE A 455 15.75 -10.62 42.55
N GLY A 456 16.61 -10.25 41.57
CA GLY A 456 16.57 -10.80 40.21
C GLY A 456 16.91 -12.32 40.19
N PHE A 457 17.87 -12.76 41.01
CA PHE A 457 18.20 -14.14 41.17
C PHE A 457 17.02 -14.92 41.77
N PHE A 458 16.44 -14.43 42.86
CA PHE A 458 15.29 -15.08 43.51
C PHE A 458 14.09 -15.15 42.59
N MET A 459 13.83 -14.10 41.76
CA MET A 459 12.79 -14.11 40.73
C MET A 459 13.02 -15.24 39.72
N GLY A 460 14.25 -15.39 39.24
CA GLY A 460 14.59 -16.48 38.31
C GLY A 460 14.34 -17.87 38.90
N GLN A 461 14.77 -18.10 40.13
CA GLN A 461 14.54 -19.37 40.84
C GLN A 461 13.05 -19.62 41.12
N PHE A 462 12.31 -18.58 41.54
CA PHE A 462 10.88 -18.69 41.79
C PHE A 462 10.09 -18.97 40.50
N MET A 463 10.37 -18.27 39.39
CA MET A 463 9.73 -18.54 38.12
C MET A 463 10.01 -19.97 37.62
N LYS A 464 11.20 -20.49 37.87
CA LYS A 464 11.53 -21.89 37.57
C LYS A 464 10.75 -22.86 38.46
N ALA A 465 10.69 -22.61 39.77
CA ALA A 465 9.99 -23.45 40.74
C ALA A 465 8.47 -23.44 40.58
N SER A 466 7.89 -22.28 40.19
CA SER A 466 6.46 -22.11 39.93
C SER A 466 6.05 -22.52 38.51
N GLY A 467 7.00 -23.01 37.67
CA GLY A 467 6.73 -23.33 36.25
C GLY A 467 6.24 -22.15 35.42
N GLY A 468 6.50 -20.91 35.86
CA GLY A 468 6.01 -19.69 35.19
C GLY A 468 4.51 -19.40 35.42
N LYS A 469 3.85 -20.11 36.33
CA LYS A 469 2.39 -20.04 36.60
C LYS A 469 1.96 -18.87 37.49
N VAL A 470 2.87 -18.02 37.92
CA VAL A 470 2.57 -16.86 38.76
C VAL A 470 2.93 -15.57 38.04
N ASP A 471 2.05 -14.60 38.17
CA ASP A 471 2.33 -13.27 37.61
C ASP A 471 3.63 -12.68 38.18
N PRO A 472 4.59 -12.25 37.33
CA PRO A 472 5.89 -11.73 37.77
C PRO A 472 5.79 -10.54 38.74
N LYS A 473 4.77 -9.71 38.61
CA LYS A 473 4.58 -8.54 39.46
C LYS A 473 4.14 -8.98 40.88
N THR A 474 3.19 -9.90 40.93
CA THR A 474 2.71 -10.53 42.18
C THR A 474 3.83 -11.31 42.88
N ALA A 475 4.60 -12.09 42.09
CA ALA A 475 5.76 -12.84 42.56
C ALA A 475 6.84 -11.92 43.16
N ASN A 476 7.17 -10.82 42.50
CA ASN A 476 8.16 -9.85 42.98
C ASN A 476 7.76 -9.23 44.33
N GLN A 477 6.50 -8.84 44.45
CA GLN A 477 5.99 -8.26 45.70
C GLN A 477 6.00 -9.29 46.82
N ALA A 478 5.55 -10.49 46.56
CA ALA A 478 5.52 -11.58 47.56
C ALA A 478 6.94 -12.01 48.00
N LEU A 479 7.89 -12.11 47.04
CA LEU A 479 9.31 -12.38 47.35
C LEU A 479 9.95 -11.27 48.18
N ARG A 480 9.71 -10.00 47.88
CA ARG A 480 10.20 -8.88 48.71
C ARG A 480 9.67 -8.98 50.13
N ASN A 481 8.36 -9.15 50.27
CA ASN A 481 7.74 -9.28 51.60
C ASN A 481 8.34 -10.45 52.38
N ALA A 482 8.60 -11.62 51.77
CA ALA A 482 9.18 -12.76 52.41
C ALA A 482 10.68 -12.60 52.74
N LEU A 483 11.43 -11.82 51.96
CA LEU A 483 12.86 -11.54 52.19
C LEU A 483 13.08 -10.42 53.23
N GLU A 484 12.08 -9.61 53.50
CA GLU A 484 12.09 -8.52 54.48
C GLU A 484 11.59 -8.96 55.87
N GLN A 485 10.91 -10.10 55.94
CA GLN A 485 10.60 -10.80 57.18
C GLN A 485 11.82 -11.60 57.67
#